data_f3cda4585267d711a3d5b0ff2979d3da
#
_entry.id   f3cda4585267d711a3d5b0ff2979d3da
#
_cell.length_a   1.000
_cell.length_b   1.000
_cell.length_c   1.000
_cell.angle_alpha   90.00
_cell.angle_beta   90.00
_cell.angle_gamma   90.00
#
_symmetry.space_group_name_H-M   'P 1'
#
loop_
_entity.id
_entity.type
_entity.pdbx_description
1 polymer ?
#
loop_
_entity_poly.entity_id
_entity_poly.type
_entity_poly.pdbx_seq_one_letter_code
_entity_poly.pdbx_strand_id
1 'polypeptide(L)' 'EEAIYQLAKLKLNLSDYNKSKELNKRLKSICKKFCSKSEKLKSEIENLSKK' A
#
# COMPACT_ATOMS: atom_id res chain seq x y z
N GLU A 1 10.94 4.68 -2.76
CA GLU A 1 9.51 4.70 -3.01
C GLU A 1 9.00 3.44 -3.71
N GLU A 2 9.66 3.09 -4.79
CA GLU A 2 9.22 1.93 -5.57
C GLU A 2 9.32 0.63 -4.79
N ALA A 3 10.39 0.47 -4.05
CA ALA A 3 10.58 -0.74 -3.25
C ALA A 3 9.48 -0.89 -2.20
N ILE A 4 9.13 0.20 -1.55
CA ILE A 4 8.09 0.19 -0.53
C ILE A 4 6.73 -0.11 -1.17
N TYR A 5 6.47 0.47 -2.32
CA TYR A 5 5.23 0.23 -3.05
C TYR A 5 5.09 -1.25 -3.43
N GLN A 6 6.14 -1.82 -3.98
CA GLN A 6 6.12 -3.21 -4.39
C GLN A 6 5.97 -4.15 -3.20
N LEU A 7 6.64 -3.83 -2.10
CA LEU A 7 6.53 -4.62 -0.89
C LEU A 7 5.11 -4.56 -0.31
N ALA A 8 4.52 -3.38 -0.31
CA ALA A 8 3.15 -3.21 0.15
C ALA A 8 2.18 -4.02 -0.70
N LYS A 9 2.40 -4.02 -2.01
CA LYS A 9 1.59 -4.79 -2.94
C LYS A 9 1.74 -6.29 -2.69
N LEU A 10 2.96 -6.73 -2.42
CA LEU A 10 3.22 -8.13 -2.12
C LEU A 10 2.50 -8.55 -0.84
N LYS A 11 2.57 -7.73 0.19
CA LYS A 11 1.87 -8.01 1.43
C LYS A 11 0.36 -8.07 1.23
N LEU A 12 -0.15 -7.20 0.37
CA LEU A 12 -1.57 -7.22 0.04
C LEU A 12 -1.97 -8.54 -0.63
N ASN A 13 -1.13 -9.03 -1.54
CA ASN A 13 -1.37 -10.31 -2.20
C ASN A 13 -1.34 -11.48 -1.21
N LEU A 14 -0.58 -11.34 -0.13
CA LEU A 14 -0.50 -12.36 0.91
C LEU A 14 -1.60 -12.18 1.96
N SER A 15 -2.52 -11.28 1.72
CA SER A 15 -3.61 -10.95 2.66
C SER A 15 -3.11 -10.37 3.97
N ASP A 16 -1.89 -9.84 3.98
CA ASP A 16 -1.31 -9.20 5.14
C ASP A 16 -1.66 -7.71 5.13
N TYR A 17 -2.93 -7.43 5.37
CA TYR A 17 -3.46 -6.07 5.24
C TYR A 17 -2.83 -5.09 6.22
N ASN A 18 -2.54 -5.53 7.42
CA ASN A 18 -1.93 -4.65 8.43
C ASN A 18 -0.56 -4.16 7.97
N LYS A 19 0.27 -5.07 7.48
CA LYS A 19 1.59 -4.70 6.97
C LYS A 19 1.48 -3.86 5.72
N SER A 20 0.54 -4.20 4.85
CA SER A 20 0.33 -3.45 3.63
C SER A 20 -0.07 -2.00 3.94
N LYS A 21 -0.97 -1.82 4.89
CA LYS A 21 -1.37 -0.48 5.32
C LYS A 21 -0.21 0.31 5.89
N GLU A 22 0.60 -0.34 6.71
CA GLU A 22 1.76 0.27 7.33
C GLU A 22 2.75 0.76 6.28
N LEU A 23 3.06 -0.11 5.32
CA LEU A 23 3.98 0.23 4.25
C LEU A 23 3.40 1.32 3.36
N ASN A 24 2.10 1.27 3.09
CA ASN A 24 1.46 2.30 2.29
C ASN A 24 1.48 3.65 3.00
N LYS A 25 1.33 3.64 4.30
CA LYS A 25 1.41 4.87 5.10
C LYS A 25 2.81 5.47 5.01
N ARG A 26 3.84 4.64 5.07
CA ARG A 26 5.21 5.09 4.90
C ARG A 26 5.43 5.65 3.51
N LEU A 27 4.93 4.96 2.50
CA LEU A 27 5.04 5.40 1.13
C LEU A 27 4.41 6.78 0.94
N LYS A 28 3.24 6.97 1.50
CA LYS A 28 2.55 8.26 1.40
C LYS A 28 3.34 9.37 2.07
N SER A 29 4.03 9.06 3.15
CA SER A 29 4.82 10.03 3.89
C SER A 29 6.05 10.50 3.11
N ILE A 30 6.65 9.61 2.32
CA ILE A 30 7.88 9.91 1.59
C ILE A 30 7.66 10.03 0.08
N CYS A 31 6.45 9.89 -0.38
CA CYS A 31 6.18 9.84 -1.81
C CYS A 31 6.50 11.15 -2.52
N LYS A 32 7.13 11.04 -3.67
CA LYS A 32 7.35 12.17 -4.56
C LYS A 32 6.68 11.93 -5.90
N LYS A 33 6.72 10.70 -6.37
CA LYS A 33 6.11 10.31 -7.64
C LYS A 33 5.04 9.24 -7.48
N PHE A 34 5.01 8.57 -6.34
CA PHE A 34 4.11 7.45 -6.10
C PHE A 34 2.89 7.81 -5.26
N CYS A 35 2.64 9.10 -5.07
CA CYS A 35 1.49 9.52 -4.24
C CYS A 35 0.17 9.00 -4.80
N SER A 36 -0.02 9.12 -6.11
CA SER A 36 -1.23 8.60 -6.75
C SER A 36 -1.34 7.09 -6.60
N LYS A 37 -0.22 6.40 -6.76
CA LYS A 37 -0.20 4.95 -6.62
C LYS A 37 -0.49 4.53 -5.18
N SER A 38 0.01 5.32 -4.22
CA SER A 38 -0.26 5.08 -2.81
C SER A 38 -1.76 5.17 -2.51
N GLU A 39 -2.44 6.16 -3.08
CA GLU A 39 -3.86 6.31 -2.89
C GLU A 39 -4.64 5.16 -3.51
N LYS A 40 -4.25 4.72 -4.70
CA LYS A 40 -4.88 3.57 -5.34
C LYS A 40 -4.68 2.31 -4.51
N LEU A 41 -3.47 2.14 -4.00
CA LEU A 41 -3.16 0.98 -3.17
C LEU A 41 -3.99 0.99 -1.89
N LYS A 42 -4.15 2.15 -1.28
CA LYS A 42 -4.97 2.28 -0.09
C LYS A 42 -6.42 1.86 -0.38
N SER A 43 -6.94 2.28 -1.52
CA SER A 43 -8.28 1.92 -1.92
C SER A 43 -8.42 0.41 -2.10
N GLU A 44 -7.43 -0.21 -2.72
CA GLU A 44 -7.44 -1.66 -2.90
C GLU A 44 -7.40 -2.39 -1.55
N ILE A 45 -6.55 -1.92 -0.64
CA ILE A 45 -6.46 -2.51 0.69
C ILE A 45 -7.81 -2.44 1.40
N GLU A 46 -8.45 -1.29 1.34
CA GLU A 46 -9.75 -1.10 1.99
C GLU A 46 -10.82 -1.99 1.37
N ASN A 47 -10.84 -2.08 0.06
CA ASN A 47 -11.82 -2.92 -0.63
C ASN A 47 -11.65 -4.40 -0.28
N LEU A 48 -10.41 -4.87 -0.26
CA LEU A 48 -10.13 -6.26 0.02
C LEU A 48 -10.31 -6.61 1.49
N SER A 49 -10.03 -5.67 2.38
CA SER A 49 -10.16 -5.91 3.80
C SER A 49 -11.60 -5.80 4.32
N LYS A 50 -12.50 -5.29 3.50
CA LYS A 50 -13.90 -5.15 3.88
C LYS A 50 -14.70 -6.43 3.76
N LYS A 51 -14.10 -7.48 3.29
CA LYS A 51 -14.78 -8.77 3.24
C LYS A 51 -14.79 -9.40 4.62
#